data_9985938e08d427989a9354a03399b5c4
#
_entry.id   9985938e08d427989a9354a03399b5c4
#
_cell.length_a   1.000
_cell.length_b   1.000
_cell.length_c   1.000
_cell.angle_alpha   90.00
_cell.angle_beta   90.00
_cell.angle_gamma   90.00
#
_symmetry.space_group_name_H-M   'P 1'
#
loop_
_entity.id
_entity.type
_entity.pdbx_description
1 polymer ?
#
loop_
_entity_poly.entity_id
_entity_poly.type
_entity_poly.pdbx_seq_one_letter_code
_entity_poly.pdbx_strand_id
1 'polypeptide(L)'
;MELSARQANMLQFIREFIDENGYPPTIREIGQAARISSTSVVNYNLNILQNKGHILRDREISRGVKLADRDKEPRRFSDPFVLQIPVVGFIVASEPAPIPDENFSPLAVDETIALTRDIVRERGPVYALQVKGDSMIDAFIFDGDIVIMKPEDKPKNGDLVAAWLKAEKETTLKRFFWEEANHRVRLQPANPSLQPIYVRPSNLQIQGKVIAVIRQYG
;
A
#
# COMPACT_ATOMS: atom_id res chain seq x y z
N MET A 1 -19.62 11.56 -25.23
CA MET A 1 -19.82 10.90 -26.55
C MET A 1 -20.34 9.49 -26.31
N GLU A 2 -21.50 9.15 -26.83
CA GLU A 2 -22.11 7.85 -26.65
C GLU A 2 -21.37 6.73 -27.42
N LEU A 3 -21.49 5.50 -26.95
CA LEU A 3 -21.00 4.31 -27.65
C LEU A 3 -21.96 3.95 -28.78
N SER A 4 -21.43 3.49 -29.91
CA SER A 4 -22.29 2.85 -30.92
C SER A 4 -22.85 1.54 -30.38
N ALA A 5 -24.00 1.07 -30.92
CA ALA A 5 -24.58 -0.19 -30.49
C ALA A 5 -23.60 -1.38 -30.58
N ARG A 6 -22.73 -1.39 -31.59
CA ARG A 6 -21.66 -2.38 -31.74
C ARG A 6 -20.61 -2.31 -30.62
N GLN A 7 -20.20 -1.10 -30.25
CA GLN A 7 -19.23 -0.88 -29.18
C GLN A 7 -19.84 -1.25 -27.81
N ALA A 8 -21.11 -0.93 -27.59
CA ALA A 8 -21.83 -1.31 -26.38
C ALA A 8 -21.94 -2.83 -26.24
N ASN A 9 -22.30 -3.53 -27.31
CA ASN A 9 -22.38 -5.00 -27.32
C ASN A 9 -21.02 -5.65 -27.06
N MET A 10 -19.94 -5.13 -27.65
CA MET A 10 -18.59 -5.63 -27.41
C MET A 10 -18.17 -5.44 -25.96
N LEU A 11 -18.45 -4.27 -25.38
CA LEU A 11 -18.12 -3.97 -23.99
C LEU A 11 -18.92 -4.85 -23.02
N GLN A 12 -20.21 -5.08 -23.30
CA GLN A 12 -21.07 -5.95 -22.51
C GLN A 12 -20.56 -7.40 -22.55
N PHE A 13 -20.25 -7.93 -23.74
CA PHE A 13 -19.68 -9.27 -23.88
C PHE A 13 -18.38 -9.43 -23.11
N ILE A 14 -17.47 -8.43 -23.16
CA ILE A 14 -16.21 -8.47 -22.41
C ILE A 14 -16.48 -8.56 -20.90
N ARG A 15 -17.49 -7.84 -20.39
CA ARG A 15 -17.88 -7.89 -18.97
C ARG A 15 -18.41 -9.28 -18.59
N GLU A 16 -19.41 -9.75 -19.29
CA GLU A 16 -20.04 -11.04 -19.04
C GLU A 16 -19.02 -12.18 -19.10
N PHE A 17 -18.15 -12.16 -20.12
CA PHE A 17 -17.12 -13.19 -20.27
C PHE A 17 -16.12 -13.21 -19.10
N ILE A 18 -15.69 -12.03 -18.62
CA ILE A 18 -14.78 -11.91 -17.48
C ILE A 18 -15.48 -12.38 -16.20
N ASP A 19 -16.74 -12.01 -16.00
CA ASP A 19 -17.51 -12.37 -14.81
C ASP A 19 -17.75 -13.90 -14.74
N GLU A 20 -18.00 -14.54 -15.90
CA GLU A 20 -18.26 -16.00 -15.97
C GLU A 20 -16.99 -16.85 -15.92
N ASN A 21 -15.89 -16.39 -16.55
CA ASN A 21 -14.69 -17.21 -16.74
C ASN A 21 -13.53 -16.82 -15.84
N GLY A 22 -13.55 -15.63 -15.22
CA GLY A 22 -12.46 -15.12 -14.37
C GLY A 22 -11.24 -14.60 -15.13
N TYR A 23 -11.26 -14.58 -16.47
CA TYR A 23 -10.19 -14.07 -17.33
C TYR A 23 -10.74 -13.38 -18.57
N PRO A 24 -9.97 -12.47 -19.22
CA PRO A 24 -10.46 -11.74 -20.40
C PRO A 24 -10.60 -12.59 -21.65
N PRO A 25 -11.54 -12.25 -22.57
CA PRO A 25 -11.65 -12.90 -23.85
C PRO A 25 -10.53 -12.52 -24.83
N THR A 26 -10.27 -13.39 -25.80
CA THR A 26 -9.38 -13.11 -26.94
C THR A 26 -10.08 -12.20 -27.95
N ILE A 27 -9.29 -11.54 -28.83
CA ILE A 27 -9.82 -10.76 -29.96
C ILE A 27 -10.75 -11.58 -30.86
N ARG A 28 -10.49 -12.87 -31.03
CA ARG A 28 -11.33 -13.78 -31.85
C ARG A 28 -12.66 -14.05 -31.16
N GLU A 29 -12.68 -14.32 -29.88
CA GLU A 29 -13.90 -14.52 -29.08
C GLU A 29 -14.77 -13.28 -29.09
N ILE A 30 -14.15 -12.08 -28.93
CA ILE A 30 -14.87 -10.79 -29.04
C ILE A 30 -15.46 -10.61 -30.45
N GLY A 31 -14.71 -10.95 -31.49
CA GLY A 31 -15.16 -10.87 -32.88
C GLY A 31 -16.36 -11.79 -33.14
N GLN A 32 -16.31 -13.03 -32.67
CA GLN A 32 -17.41 -13.99 -32.81
C GLN A 32 -18.69 -13.49 -32.11
N ALA A 33 -18.58 -13.04 -30.88
CA ALA A 33 -19.72 -12.50 -30.11
C ALA A 33 -20.32 -11.25 -30.77
N ALA A 34 -19.48 -10.36 -31.29
CA ALA A 34 -19.92 -9.14 -31.98
C ALA A 34 -20.30 -9.37 -33.45
N ARG A 35 -20.26 -10.60 -33.97
CA ARG A 35 -20.46 -10.98 -35.37
C ARG A 35 -19.56 -10.21 -36.34
N ILE A 36 -18.29 -10.04 -35.97
CA ILE A 36 -17.26 -9.38 -36.77
C ILE A 36 -16.24 -10.44 -37.19
N SER A 37 -16.12 -10.69 -38.49
CA SER A 37 -15.16 -11.65 -39.05
C SER A 37 -13.72 -11.11 -39.14
N SER A 38 -13.55 -9.78 -39.23
CA SER A 38 -12.26 -9.14 -39.35
C SER A 38 -11.68 -8.72 -38.01
N THR A 39 -10.53 -9.30 -37.64
CA THR A 39 -9.78 -8.89 -36.42
C THR A 39 -9.35 -7.43 -36.44
N SER A 40 -9.11 -6.86 -37.62
CA SER A 40 -8.77 -5.42 -37.78
C SER A 40 -9.96 -4.53 -37.34
N VAL A 41 -11.19 -4.92 -37.71
CA VAL A 41 -12.41 -4.19 -37.30
C VAL A 41 -12.65 -4.33 -35.80
N VAL A 42 -12.39 -5.51 -35.22
CA VAL A 42 -12.46 -5.73 -33.77
C VAL A 42 -11.45 -4.80 -33.09
N ASN A 43 -10.19 -4.80 -33.54
CA ASN A 43 -9.15 -3.94 -32.98
C ASN A 43 -9.47 -2.46 -33.08
N TYR A 44 -10.04 -2.00 -34.20
CA TYR A 44 -10.48 -0.62 -34.37
C TYR A 44 -11.51 -0.21 -33.28
N ASN A 45 -12.55 -1.05 -33.07
CA ASN A 45 -13.58 -0.78 -32.06
C ASN A 45 -13.01 -0.83 -30.63
N LEU A 46 -12.10 -1.76 -30.35
CA LEU A 46 -11.41 -1.83 -29.05
C LEU A 46 -10.55 -0.60 -28.80
N ASN A 47 -9.89 -0.03 -29.83
CA ASN A 47 -9.16 1.23 -29.69
C ASN A 47 -10.09 2.41 -29.34
N ILE A 48 -11.30 2.44 -29.92
CA ILE A 48 -12.29 3.46 -29.57
C ILE A 48 -12.74 3.28 -28.11
N LEU A 49 -13.01 2.05 -27.67
CA LEU A 49 -13.38 1.75 -26.27
C LEU A 49 -12.26 2.15 -25.31
N GLN A 50 -11.00 1.91 -25.68
CA GLN A 50 -9.83 2.33 -24.90
C GLN A 50 -9.71 3.86 -24.84
N ASN A 51 -9.81 4.54 -25.98
CA ASN A 51 -9.72 6.02 -26.03
C ASN A 51 -10.87 6.70 -25.28
N LYS A 52 -12.02 6.06 -25.20
CA LYS A 52 -13.18 6.50 -24.39
C LYS A 52 -13.06 6.10 -22.92
N GLY A 53 -11.99 5.40 -22.51
CA GLY A 53 -11.74 5.00 -21.15
C GLY A 53 -12.68 3.91 -20.62
N HIS A 54 -13.21 3.02 -21.47
CA HIS A 54 -14.04 1.89 -21.06
C HIS A 54 -13.24 0.60 -20.83
N ILE A 55 -12.08 0.48 -21.51
CA ILE A 55 -11.17 -0.66 -21.38
C ILE A 55 -9.71 -0.17 -21.35
N LEU A 56 -8.86 -0.98 -20.77
CA LEU A 56 -7.39 -0.90 -20.90
C LEU A 56 -6.93 -2.07 -21.78
N ARG A 57 -5.88 -1.88 -22.58
CA ARG A 57 -5.36 -2.93 -23.47
C ARG A 57 -3.85 -3.01 -23.37
N ASP A 58 -3.38 -4.24 -23.21
CA ASP A 58 -2.00 -4.63 -23.50
C ASP A 58 -2.00 -5.38 -24.84
N ARG A 59 -1.28 -4.83 -25.84
CA ARG A 59 -1.26 -5.40 -27.20
C ARG A 59 -0.28 -6.54 -27.35
N GLU A 60 0.66 -6.69 -26.44
CA GLU A 60 1.71 -7.69 -26.46
C GLU A 60 1.28 -9.00 -25.79
N ILE A 61 0.17 -8.97 -25.04
CA ILE A 61 -0.32 -10.10 -24.28
C ILE A 61 -1.61 -10.64 -24.89
N SER A 62 -1.63 -11.96 -25.17
CA SER A 62 -2.88 -12.65 -25.49
C SER A 62 -3.86 -12.48 -24.31
N ARG A 63 -5.13 -12.10 -24.57
CA ARG A 63 -6.12 -11.77 -23.54
C ARG A 63 -5.80 -10.49 -22.74
N GLY A 64 -5.09 -9.53 -23.35
CA GLY A 64 -4.66 -8.27 -22.72
C GLY A 64 -5.74 -7.19 -22.61
N VAL A 65 -7.05 -7.53 -22.66
CA VAL A 65 -8.16 -6.57 -22.51
C VAL A 65 -8.64 -6.56 -21.06
N LYS A 66 -8.68 -5.38 -20.44
CA LYS A 66 -9.20 -5.17 -19.07
C LYS A 66 -10.32 -4.12 -19.12
N LEU A 67 -11.34 -4.26 -18.28
CA LEU A 67 -12.35 -3.21 -18.12
C LEU A 67 -11.75 -2.01 -17.39
N ALA A 68 -12.01 -0.80 -17.86
CA ALA A 68 -11.73 0.42 -17.13
C ALA A 68 -13.00 0.78 -16.34
N ASP A 69 -13.10 0.31 -15.11
CA ASP A 69 -14.20 0.68 -14.20
C ASP A 69 -14.03 2.12 -13.76
N ARG A 70 -14.91 3.02 -14.22
CA ARG A 70 -14.94 4.42 -13.80
C ARG A 70 -15.42 4.61 -12.35
N ASP A 71 -16.03 3.59 -11.76
CA ASP A 71 -16.63 3.65 -10.42
C ASP A 71 -15.97 2.69 -9.41
N LYS A 72 -14.94 2.00 -9.82
CA LYS A 72 -14.12 1.19 -8.92
C LYS A 72 -12.67 1.52 -9.21
N GLU A 73 -11.95 1.95 -8.18
CA GLU A 73 -10.49 1.94 -8.19
C GLU A 73 -9.97 0.69 -8.89
N PRO A 74 -8.83 0.75 -9.62
CA PRO A 74 -8.34 -0.39 -10.37
C PRO A 74 -8.38 -1.60 -9.44
N ARG A 75 -9.33 -2.52 -9.67
CA ARG A 75 -9.26 -3.84 -9.06
C ARG A 75 -8.00 -4.47 -9.66
N ARG A 76 -6.87 -4.16 -9.03
CA ARG A 76 -5.74 -5.07 -9.06
C ARG A 76 -6.36 -6.41 -8.69
N PHE A 77 -6.07 -7.46 -9.42
CA PHE A 77 -6.40 -8.81 -9.00
C PHE A 77 -5.90 -8.93 -7.55
N SER A 78 -6.74 -8.51 -6.62
CA SER A 78 -6.47 -8.76 -5.22
C SER A 78 -6.93 -10.19 -5.02
N ASP A 79 -5.99 -11.10 -5.14
CA ASP A 79 -6.12 -12.38 -4.48
C ASP A 79 -6.71 -12.04 -3.09
N PRO A 80 -7.88 -12.56 -2.70
CA PRO A 80 -8.46 -12.26 -1.40
C PRO A 80 -7.51 -12.58 -0.24
N PHE A 81 -6.45 -13.33 -0.53
CA PHE A 81 -5.37 -13.65 0.39
C PHE A 81 -4.19 -12.64 0.34
N VAL A 82 -4.14 -11.73 -0.65
CA VAL A 82 -3.06 -10.74 -0.79
C VAL A 82 -3.54 -9.36 -0.36
N LEU A 83 -2.84 -8.77 0.61
CA LEU A 83 -3.04 -7.42 1.09
C LEU A 83 -2.06 -6.47 0.38
N GLN A 84 -2.57 -5.43 -0.26
CA GLN A 84 -1.75 -4.36 -0.82
C GLN A 84 -1.53 -3.30 0.26
N ILE A 85 -0.29 -3.16 0.72
CA ILE A 85 0.07 -2.27 1.82
C ILE A 85 0.81 -1.06 1.24
N PRO A 86 0.28 0.16 1.38
CA PRO A 86 0.96 1.36 0.88
C PRO A 86 2.23 1.64 1.70
N VAL A 87 3.33 1.94 1.02
CA VAL A 87 4.55 2.48 1.65
C VAL A 87 4.39 4.00 1.72
N VAL A 88 4.14 4.51 2.93
CA VAL A 88 3.79 5.92 3.11
C VAL A 88 4.99 6.82 3.42
N GLY A 89 6.20 6.28 3.45
CA GLY A 89 7.43 7.05 3.65
C GLY A 89 8.47 6.35 4.49
N PHE A 90 9.30 7.14 5.17
CA PHE A 90 10.41 6.67 5.99
C PHE A 90 10.15 6.92 7.47
N ILE A 91 10.74 6.09 8.33
CA ILE A 91 10.79 6.33 9.76
C ILE A 91 12.25 6.32 10.22
N VAL A 92 12.63 7.37 10.97
CA VAL A 92 14.01 7.52 11.42
C VAL A 92 14.23 6.66 12.66
N ALA A 93 15.15 5.73 12.56
CA ALA A 93 15.62 4.88 13.65
C ALA A 93 17.05 5.29 14.07
N SER A 94 17.37 6.59 14.11
CA SER A 94 18.59 7.17 14.61
C SER A 94 18.27 8.32 15.59
N GLU A 95 19.20 9.22 15.86
CA GLU A 95 18.86 10.49 16.50
C GLU A 95 17.82 11.22 15.66
N PRO A 96 16.85 11.90 16.32
CA PRO A 96 15.77 12.56 15.64
C PRO A 96 16.29 13.52 14.55
N ALA A 97 15.78 13.41 13.35
CA ALA A 97 16.09 14.30 12.24
C ALA A 97 14.83 15.05 11.79
N PRO A 98 14.89 16.36 11.53
CA PRO A 98 13.74 17.13 11.08
C PRO A 98 13.15 16.53 9.81
N ILE A 99 11.84 16.25 9.81
CA ILE A 99 11.12 15.90 8.60
C ILE A 99 10.72 17.21 7.91
N PRO A 100 11.05 17.41 6.64
CA PRO A 100 10.52 18.54 5.88
C PRO A 100 8.99 18.36 5.76
N ASP A 101 8.25 19.34 6.30
CA ASP A 101 6.80 19.55 6.22
C ASP A 101 5.83 18.76 7.09
N GLU A 102 4.91 19.52 7.71
CA GLU A 102 3.85 19.16 8.64
C GLU A 102 2.73 18.27 8.04
N ASN A 103 2.80 17.95 6.76
CA ASN A 103 1.87 17.04 6.11
C ASN A 103 2.58 15.70 5.90
N PHE A 104 2.10 14.66 6.58
CA PHE A 104 2.22 13.30 6.12
C PHE A 104 1.49 13.20 4.77
N SER A 105 2.01 13.92 3.78
CA SER A 105 1.63 13.69 2.40
C SER A 105 2.20 12.33 2.06
N PRO A 106 1.38 11.35 1.67
CA PRO A 106 1.92 10.15 1.08
C PRO A 106 2.80 10.62 -0.08
N LEU A 107 4.13 10.44 0.07
CA LEU A 107 5.01 10.45 -1.09
C LEU A 107 4.32 9.57 -2.10
N ALA A 108 4.12 10.09 -3.29
CA ALA A 108 3.29 9.54 -4.36
C ALA A 108 2.99 8.05 -4.16
N VAL A 109 1.71 7.72 -3.91
CA VAL A 109 1.21 6.39 -3.50
C VAL A 109 1.35 5.39 -4.67
N ASP A 110 2.53 5.34 -5.29
CA ASP A 110 2.82 4.40 -6.36
C ASP A 110 3.55 3.14 -5.86
N GLU A 111 4.08 3.17 -4.63
CA GLU A 111 4.79 2.03 -4.07
C GLU A 111 3.91 1.28 -3.06
N THR A 112 3.56 0.04 -3.40
CA THR A 112 2.80 -0.85 -2.53
C THR A 112 3.53 -2.17 -2.38
N ILE A 113 3.42 -2.77 -1.19
CA ILE A 113 3.95 -4.11 -0.92
C ILE A 113 2.78 -5.08 -0.88
N ALA A 114 2.87 -6.14 -1.68
CA ALA A 114 1.91 -7.22 -1.69
C ALA A 114 2.31 -8.29 -0.67
N LEU A 115 1.51 -8.49 0.36
CA LEU A 115 1.73 -9.51 1.39
C LEU A 115 0.50 -10.39 1.56
N THR A 116 0.72 -11.66 1.89
CA THR A 116 -0.38 -12.56 2.19
C THR A 116 -0.95 -12.27 3.59
N ARG A 117 -2.25 -12.53 3.77
CA ARG A 117 -2.93 -12.37 5.07
C ARG A 117 -2.39 -13.30 6.16
N ASP A 118 -1.67 -14.35 5.80
CA ASP A 118 -0.98 -15.23 6.76
C ASP A 118 0.19 -14.53 7.45
N ILE A 119 0.85 -13.61 6.74
CA ILE A 119 1.94 -12.77 7.28
C ILE A 119 1.35 -11.63 8.09
N VAL A 120 0.34 -10.92 7.53
CA VAL A 120 -0.31 -9.79 8.18
C VAL A 120 -1.71 -10.21 8.62
N ARG A 121 -1.83 -10.72 9.85
CA ARG A 121 -3.09 -11.22 10.43
C ARG A 121 -4.05 -10.12 10.89
N GLU A 122 -3.67 -8.85 10.70
CA GLU A 122 -4.49 -7.71 11.09
C GLU A 122 -5.67 -7.54 10.13
N ARG A 123 -6.87 -7.29 10.70
CA ARG A 123 -8.10 -7.06 9.91
C ARG A 123 -8.36 -5.59 9.62
N GLY A 124 -7.69 -4.69 10.34
CA GLY A 124 -7.80 -3.25 10.18
C GLY A 124 -6.88 -2.69 9.08
N PRO A 125 -6.90 -1.36 8.90
CA PRO A 125 -5.98 -0.69 8.00
C PRO A 125 -4.53 -0.87 8.48
N VAL A 126 -3.62 -1.08 7.54
CA VAL A 126 -2.17 -1.16 7.78
C VAL A 126 -1.44 -0.34 6.73
N TYR A 127 -0.26 0.14 7.10
CA TYR A 127 0.63 0.87 6.20
C TYR A 127 2.08 0.44 6.44
N ALA A 128 2.98 0.77 5.54
CA ALA A 128 4.39 0.43 5.62
C ALA A 128 5.26 1.69 5.69
N LEU A 129 6.36 1.60 6.43
CA LEU A 129 7.40 2.60 6.49
C LEU A 129 8.76 1.94 6.26
N GLN A 130 9.64 2.59 5.52
CA GLN A 130 11.03 2.17 5.39
C GLN A 130 11.86 2.74 6.55
N VAL A 131 12.62 1.89 7.20
CA VAL A 131 13.48 2.25 8.34
C VAL A 131 14.75 2.92 7.84
N LYS A 132 15.14 4.03 8.50
CA LYS A 132 16.43 4.67 8.32
C LYS A 132 17.15 4.77 9.65
N GLY A 133 18.36 4.21 9.74
CA GLY A 133 19.22 4.25 10.91
C GLY A 133 19.21 2.96 11.73
N ASP A 134 19.86 3.00 12.89
CA ASP A 134 20.33 1.84 13.62
C ASP A 134 19.84 1.75 15.08
N SER A 135 18.92 2.61 15.52
CA SER A 135 18.49 2.64 16.94
C SER A 135 17.73 1.39 17.40
N MET A 136 17.39 0.50 16.49
CA MET A 136 16.58 -0.69 16.77
C MET A 136 17.29 -2.01 16.39
N ILE A 137 18.62 -1.99 16.28
CA ILE A 137 19.44 -3.14 15.83
C ILE A 137 19.29 -4.36 16.76
N ASP A 138 19.23 -4.17 18.08
CA ASP A 138 19.03 -5.25 19.05
C ASP A 138 17.57 -5.76 19.07
N ALA A 139 16.67 -5.10 18.37
CA ALA A 139 15.35 -5.60 18.05
C ALA A 139 15.31 -6.27 16.66
N PHE A 140 16.47 -6.50 16.04
CA PHE A 140 16.63 -7.05 14.70
C PHE A 140 15.96 -6.22 13.60
N ILE A 141 15.84 -4.90 13.80
CA ILE A 141 15.36 -3.93 12.83
C ILE A 141 16.53 -3.07 12.39
N PHE A 142 16.87 -3.11 11.11
CA PHE A 142 18.04 -2.47 10.52
C PHE A 142 17.66 -1.40 9.50
N ASP A 143 18.62 -0.59 9.14
CA ASP A 143 18.49 0.35 8.04
C ASP A 143 18.04 -0.34 6.76
N GLY A 144 17.08 0.26 6.04
CA GLY A 144 16.50 -0.31 4.83
C GLY A 144 15.34 -1.30 5.04
N ASP A 145 15.13 -1.82 6.26
CA ASP A 145 13.98 -2.68 6.54
C ASP A 145 12.66 -1.97 6.30
N ILE A 146 11.62 -2.74 6.01
CA ILE A 146 10.26 -2.24 5.91
C ILE A 146 9.48 -2.72 7.14
N VAL A 147 8.95 -1.79 7.92
CA VAL A 147 8.06 -2.09 9.04
C VAL A 147 6.61 -1.93 8.63
N ILE A 148 5.82 -2.96 8.90
CA ILE A 148 4.36 -2.92 8.71
C ILE A 148 3.75 -2.39 10.00
N MET A 149 2.97 -1.34 9.86
CA MET A 149 2.38 -0.58 10.95
C MET A 149 0.87 -0.78 11.00
N LYS A 150 0.35 -0.87 12.20
CA LYS A 150 -1.08 -0.76 12.52
C LYS A 150 -1.31 0.58 13.22
N PRO A 151 -2.30 1.39 12.82
CA PRO A 151 -2.72 2.56 13.60
C PRO A 151 -3.06 2.14 15.03
N GLU A 152 -2.43 2.78 16.00
CA GLU A 152 -2.62 2.51 17.43
C GLU A 152 -2.26 3.78 18.21
N ASP A 153 -3.15 4.23 19.07
CA ASP A 153 -2.97 5.42 19.90
C ASP A 153 -2.68 5.08 21.38
N LYS A 154 -2.92 3.83 21.78
CA LYS A 154 -2.77 3.32 23.14
C LYS A 154 -1.86 2.08 23.19
N PRO A 155 -0.57 2.25 22.95
CA PRO A 155 0.36 1.13 22.97
C PRO A 155 0.53 0.59 24.39
N LYS A 156 0.96 -0.66 24.48
CA LYS A 156 1.35 -1.32 25.74
C LYS A 156 2.86 -1.17 25.95
N ASN A 157 3.30 -1.26 27.20
CA ASN A 157 4.72 -1.30 27.53
C ASN A 157 5.44 -2.41 26.76
N GLY A 158 6.53 -2.05 26.10
CA GLY A 158 7.33 -2.94 25.26
C GLY A 158 6.95 -2.95 23.78
N ASP A 159 5.82 -2.35 23.39
CA ASP A 159 5.43 -2.26 21.99
C ASP A 159 6.44 -1.40 21.19
N LEU A 160 6.71 -1.83 19.96
CA LEU A 160 7.46 -1.03 18.98
C LEU A 160 6.51 -0.04 18.32
N VAL A 161 6.79 1.24 18.45
CA VAL A 161 5.88 2.30 18.01
C VAL A 161 6.57 3.34 17.13
N ALA A 162 5.81 3.88 16.18
CA ALA A 162 6.11 5.14 15.53
C ALA A 162 5.58 6.26 16.43
N ALA A 163 6.49 7.07 16.95
CA ALA A 163 6.22 8.14 17.89
C ALA A 163 6.55 9.49 17.26
N TRP A 164 5.59 10.40 17.20
CA TRP A 164 5.76 11.78 16.81
C TRP A 164 6.06 12.65 18.02
N LEU A 165 7.22 13.29 18.03
CA LEU A 165 7.68 14.24 19.05
C LEU A 165 7.29 15.65 18.59
N LYS A 166 6.26 16.23 19.24
CA LYS A 166 5.65 17.49 18.77
C LYS A 166 6.56 18.70 18.88
N ALA A 167 7.35 18.78 19.93
CA ALA A 167 8.26 19.91 20.15
C ALA A 167 9.44 19.89 19.18
N GLU A 168 9.96 18.70 18.93
CA GLU A 168 11.09 18.44 18.03
C GLU A 168 10.64 18.39 16.56
N LYS A 169 9.34 18.18 16.31
CA LYS A 169 8.73 17.96 14.99
C LYS A 169 9.34 16.75 14.25
N GLU A 170 9.47 15.63 14.94
CA GLU A 170 10.20 14.46 14.46
C GLU A 170 9.45 13.17 14.75
N THR A 171 9.57 12.21 13.83
CA THR A 171 9.06 10.85 14.03
C THR A 171 10.22 9.91 14.32
N THR A 172 10.04 9.03 15.31
CA THR A 172 11.04 8.04 15.67
C THR A 172 10.42 6.66 15.94
N LEU A 173 11.20 5.60 15.65
CA LEU A 173 10.84 4.22 15.96
C LEU A 173 11.55 3.80 17.26
N LYS A 174 10.79 3.46 18.31
CA LYS A 174 11.31 3.08 19.62
C LYS A 174 10.39 2.07 20.30
N ARG A 175 10.85 1.45 21.39
CA ARG A 175 9.98 0.73 22.32
C ARG A 175 9.32 1.71 23.28
N PHE A 176 8.02 1.60 23.40
CA PHE A 176 7.21 2.42 24.29
C PHE A 176 7.21 1.86 25.71
N PHE A 177 7.39 2.71 26.71
CA PHE A 177 7.18 2.41 28.11
C PHE A 177 6.53 3.59 28.83
N TRP A 178 5.42 3.34 29.49
CA TRP A 178 4.81 4.30 30.39
C TRP A 178 5.44 4.18 31.78
N GLU A 179 5.98 5.27 32.32
CA GLU A 179 6.55 5.36 33.67
C GLU A 179 5.58 6.08 34.59
N GLU A 180 4.77 5.30 35.33
CA GLU A 180 3.74 5.80 36.24
C GLU A 180 4.28 6.76 37.29
N ALA A 181 5.38 6.41 37.94
CA ALA A 181 5.99 7.20 39.01
C ALA A 181 6.40 8.62 38.59
N ASN A 182 6.71 8.80 37.32
CA ASN A 182 7.19 10.08 36.76
C ASN A 182 6.19 10.75 35.83
N HIS A 183 5.01 10.14 35.61
CA HIS A 183 3.98 10.58 34.65
C HIS A 183 4.57 10.97 33.28
N ARG A 184 5.45 10.10 32.74
CA ARG A 184 6.12 10.32 31.47
C ARG A 184 6.23 9.04 30.65
N VAL A 185 6.49 9.22 29.36
CA VAL A 185 6.79 8.12 28.45
C VAL A 185 8.31 8.04 28.28
N ARG A 186 8.82 6.81 28.34
CA ARG A 186 10.19 6.47 27.95
C ARG A 186 10.14 5.76 26.61
N LEU A 187 10.75 6.37 25.60
CA LEU A 187 10.96 5.80 24.28
C LEU A 187 12.36 5.18 24.26
N GLN A 188 12.41 3.86 24.37
CA GLN A 188 13.67 3.12 24.54
C GLN A 188 14.19 2.65 23.19
N PRO A 189 15.41 3.06 22.76
CA PRO A 189 16.08 2.43 21.63
C PRO A 189 16.45 0.98 21.96
N ALA A 190 16.55 0.15 20.94
CA ALA A 190 17.13 -1.17 20.99
C ALA A 190 18.54 -1.12 20.37
N ASN A 191 19.37 -0.24 20.89
CA ASN A 191 20.77 -0.05 20.57
C ASN A 191 21.46 0.46 21.83
N PRO A 192 22.44 -0.29 22.39
CA PRO A 192 23.13 0.08 23.66
C PRO A 192 23.89 1.39 23.60
N SER A 193 24.27 1.84 22.40
CA SER A 193 24.99 3.10 22.19
C SER A 193 24.10 4.34 22.31
N LEU A 194 22.77 4.17 22.34
CA LEU A 194 21.81 5.26 22.33
C LEU A 194 21.05 5.37 23.66
N GLN A 195 20.79 6.60 24.09
CA GLN A 195 20.06 6.87 25.32
C GLN A 195 18.54 6.88 25.09
N PRO A 196 17.73 6.51 26.10
CA PRO A 196 16.28 6.64 26.06
C PRO A 196 15.85 8.11 25.94
N ILE A 197 14.75 8.33 25.19
CA ILE A 197 14.09 9.64 25.11
C ILE A 197 12.95 9.66 26.13
N TYR A 198 12.96 10.66 27.02
CA TYR A 198 11.91 10.87 28.01
C TYR A 198 11.01 12.02 27.57
N VAL A 199 9.74 11.77 27.42
CA VAL A 199 8.80 12.76 26.89
C VAL A 199 7.50 12.80 27.70
N ARG A 200 6.94 14.01 27.86
CA ARG A 200 5.60 14.17 28.46
C ARG A 200 4.54 13.73 27.47
N PRO A 201 3.42 13.11 27.93
CA PRO A 201 2.34 12.70 27.03
C PRO A 201 1.79 13.82 26.14
N SER A 202 1.76 15.05 26.64
CA SER A 202 1.31 16.23 25.88
C SER A 202 2.15 16.53 24.64
N ASN A 203 3.45 16.16 24.69
CA ASN A 203 4.42 16.37 23.61
C ASN A 203 4.61 15.14 22.72
N LEU A 204 3.83 14.09 22.94
CA LEU A 204 3.92 12.82 22.22
C LEU A 204 2.62 12.53 21.49
N GLN A 205 2.75 11.97 20.30
CA GLN A 205 1.64 11.34 19.57
C GLN A 205 2.11 10.00 19.02
N ILE A 206 1.43 8.93 19.42
CA ILE A 206 1.67 7.62 18.82
C ILE A 206 0.92 7.55 17.50
N GLN A 207 1.63 7.21 16.43
CA GLN A 207 1.08 7.12 15.07
C GLN A 207 0.68 5.69 14.73
N GLY A 208 1.35 4.72 15.34
CA GLY A 208 1.04 3.32 15.13
C GLY A 208 2.03 2.40 15.84
N LYS A 209 1.72 1.10 15.75
CA LYS A 209 2.49 0.00 16.31
C LYS A 209 3.00 -0.91 15.20
N VAL A 210 4.24 -1.38 15.30
CA VAL A 210 4.83 -2.38 14.41
C VAL A 210 4.17 -3.73 14.64
N ILE A 211 3.75 -4.37 13.56
CA ILE A 211 3.16 -5.72 13.57
C ILE A 211 3.97 -6.75 12.78
N ALA A 212 4.81 -6.29 11.84
CA ALA A 212 5.74 -7.14 11.10
C ALA A 212 6.94 -6.32 10.61
N VAL A 213 8.05 -7.01 10.36
CA VAL A 213 9.26 -6.45 9.73
C VAL A 213 9.59 -7.30 8.52
N ILE A 214 9.92 -6.65 7.42
CA ILE A 214 10.28 -7.28 6.16
C ILE A 214 11.67 -6.81 5.76
N ARG A 215 12.52 -7.76 5.42
CA ARG A 215 13.85 -7.50 4.89
C ARG A 215 14.03 -8.22 3.58
N GLN A 216 14.52 -7.50 2.59
CA GLN A 216 14.93 -8.06 1.31
C GLN A 216 16.45 -8.06 1.25
N TYR A 217 17.01 -9.17 0.83
CA TYR A 217 18.44 -9.29 0.55
C TYR A 217 18.59 -9.20 -0.98
N GLY A 218 19.32 -8.21 -1.44
CA GLY A 218 19.67 -8.00 -2.84
C GLY A 218 20.95 -8.73 -3.24
#